data_b9dd27a5adefe07743980bc5978ebf8c
#
_entry.id   b9dd27a5adefe07743980bc5978ebf8c
#
_cell.length_a   1.000
_cell.length_b   1.000
_cell.length_c   1.000
_cell.angle_alpha   90.00
_cell.angle_beta   90.00
_cell.angle_gamma   90.00
#
_symmetry.space_group_name_H-M   'P 1'
#
loop_
_entity.id
_entity.type
_entity.pdbx_description
1 polymer ?
#
loop_
_entity_poly.entity_id
_entity_poly.type
_entity_poly.pdbx_seq_one_letter_code
_entity_poly.pdbx_strand_id
1 'polypeptide(L)'
;MLRWPGMVLALTLLCALPLAGTAAQSLIDLDTRADGSRVLNMVIHDKARAVSAFKFIDIEGNYPSLENFRGKTVALHFWATWCIPCRDELPTVDALQNQLGGKNFTFVPLSVDRDGADLVRRYYADHGIEHLPVYVDEGMNAAQAMLVNGIPYTIIINREGLEIARILGDRNWTAPDAIALMRRLIE
;
A
#
# COMPACT_ATOMS: atom_id res chain seq x y z
N MET A 1 -58.96 -24.41 -47.45
CA MET A 1 -57.47 -24.60 -47.44
C MET A 1 -56.86 -23.41 -46.71
N LEU A 2 -56.59 -23.56 -45.43
CA LEU A 2 -56.04 -22.48 -44.56
C LEU A 2 -54.62 -22.83 -44.21
N ARG A 3 -53.62 -22.06 -44.74
CA ARG A 3 -52.20 -22.20 -44.45
C ARG A 3 -51.87 -21.38 -43.22
N TRP A 4 -51.36 -22.01 -42.14
CA TRP A 4 -50.81 -21.33 -40.98
C TRP A 4 -49.35 -20.98 -41.24
N PRO A 5 -48.89 -19.77 -40.92
CA PRO A 5 -47.46 -19.45 -40.96
C PRO A 5 -46.76 -19.92 -39.70
N GLY A 6 -45.62 -20.60 -39.91
CA GLY A 6 -44.77 -21.12 -38.86
C GLY A 6 -44.18 -20.01 -37.98
N MET A 7 -44.34 -20.18 -36.69
CA MET A 7 -43.73 -19.32 -35.67
C MET A 7 -42.27 -19.74 -35.45
N VAL A 8 -41.36 -18.94 -35.97
CA VAL A 8 -39.92 -19.12 -35.73
C VAL A 8 -39.63 -18.60 -34.31
N LEU A 9 -39.36 -19.52 -33.38
CA LEU A 9 -38.83 -19.19 -32.05
C LEU A 9 -37.37 -18.70 -32.21
N ALA A 10 -37.15 -17.41 -32.12
CA ALA A 10 -35.83 -16.86 -31.97
C ALA A 10 -35.31 -17.14 -30.54
N LEU A 11 -34.41 -18.12 -30.44
CA LEU A 11 -33.69 -18.41 -29.19
C LEU A 11 -32.66 -17.31 -28.98
N THR A 12 -33.00 -16.30 -28.16
CA THR A 12 -32.03 -15.28 -27.72
C THR A 12 -31.07 -15.93 -26.75
N LEU A 13 -29.87 -16.23 -27.24
CA LEU A 13 -28.73 -16.63 -26.41
C LEU A 13 -28.32 -15.43 -25.56
N LEU A 14 -28.78 -15.40 -24.28
CA LEU A 14 -28.31 -14.45 -23.31
C LEU A 14 -26.85 -14.79 -22.99
N CYS A 15 -25.93 -14.11 -23.67
CA CYS A 15 -24.51 -14.17 -23.35
C CYS A 15 -24.32 -13.48 -21.98
N ALA A 16 -24.29 -14.28 -20.91
CA ALA A 16 -23.92 -13.80 -19.59
C ALA A 16 -22.44 -13.39 -19.64
N LEU A 17 -22.18 -12.11 -19.83
CA LEU A 17 -20.86 -11.53 -19.60
C LEU A 17 -20.49 -11.78 -18.14
N PRO A 18 -19.29 -12.33 -17.83
CA PRO A 18 -18.86 -12.40 -16.45
C PRO A 18 -18.79 -10.98 -15.92
N LEU A 19 -19.52 -10.71 -14.84
CA LEU A 19 -19.37 -9.48 -14.08
C LEU A 19 -17.91 -9.42 -13.62
N ALA A 20 -17.10 -8.58 -14.27
CA ALA A 20 -15.76 -8.29 -13.83
C ALA A 20 -15.88 -7.77 -12.38
N GLY A 21 -15.31 -8.53 -11.44
CA GLY A 21 -15.27 -8.12 -10.03
C GLY A 21 -14.68 -6.72 -9.94
N THR A 22 -15.16 -5.92 -8.99
CA THR A 22 -14.59 -4.59 -8.76
C THR A 22 -13.11 -4.73 -8.37
N ALA A 23 -12.29 -3.71 -8.63
CA ALA A 23 -10.88 -3.72 -8.24
C ALA A 23 -10.71 -4.00 -6.73
N ALA A 24 -11.62 -3.51 -5.89
CA ALA A 24 -11.66 -3.79 -4.47
C ALA A 24 -11.85 -5.29 -4.16
N GLN A 25 -12.76 -5.98 -4.85
CA GLN A 25 -12.97 -7.41 -4.67
C GLN A 25 -11.72 -8.22 -5.04
N SER A 26 -11.06 -7.87 -6.13
CA SER A 26 -9.80 -8.50 -6.55
C SER A 26 -8.70 -8.35 -5.48
N LEU A 27 -8.58 -7.18 -4.86
CA LEU A 27 -7.62 -6.94 -3.77
C LEU A 27 -8.01 -7.70 -2.49
N ILE A 28 -9.32 -7.81 -2.17
CA ILE A 28 -9.81 -8.62 -1.05
C ILE A 28 -9.43 -10.08 -1.24
N ASP A 29 -9.62 -10.62 -2.43
CA ASP A 29 -9.27 -12.01 -2.76
C ASP A 29 -7.76 -12.25 -2.64
N LEU A 30 -6.94 -11.29 -3.07
CA LEU A 30 -5.47 -11.34 -2.93
C LEU A 30 -5.01 -11.29 -1.48
N ASP A 31 -5.70 -10.53 -0.61
CA ASP A 31 -5.37 -10.43 0.82
C ASP A 31 -5.98 -11.56 1.67
N THR A 32 -6.62 -12.57 1.05
CA THR A 32 -7.28 -13.67 1.76
C THR A 32 -6.53 -14.98 1.58
N ARG A 33 -6.18 -15.67 2.68
CA ARG A 33 -5.61 -17.02 2.68
C ARG A 33 -6.68 -18.07 2.46
N ALA A 34 -6.25 -19.29 2.13
CA ALA A 34 -7.16 -20.42 1.94
C ALA A 34 -8.00 -20.77 3.19
N ASP A 35 -7.52 -20.45 4.39
CA ASP A 35 -8.23 -20.61 5.66
C ASP A 35 -9.17 -19.45 6.00
N GLY A 36 -9.31 -18.46 5.12
CA GLY A 36 -10.13 -17.27 5.31
C GLY A 36 -9.47 -16.16 6.13
N SER A 37 -8.27 -16.36 6.67
CA SER A 37 -7.53 -15.30 7.37
C SER A 37 -6.95 -14.28 6.36
N ARG A 38 -6.60 -13.09 6.86
CA ARG A 38 -6.04 -12.03 6.00
C ARG A 38 -4.51 -12.06 6.00
N VAL A 39 -3.90 -11.81 4.85
CA VAL A 39 -2.43 -11.75 4.69
C VAL A 39 -1.86 -10.52 5.37
N LEU A 40 -2.30 -9.34 4.96
CA LEU A 40 -1.91 -8.05 5.52
C LEU A 40 -3.04 -7.36 6.30
N ASN A 41 -4.24 -7.95 6.31
CA ASN A 41 -5.42 -7.39 6.95
C ASN A 41 -5.73 -5.96 6.48
N MET A 42 -5.68 -5.76 5.16
CA MET A 42 -5.91 -4.48 4.53
C MET A 42 -7.38 -4.04 4.65
N VAL A 43 -7.58 -2.75 4.92
CA VAL A 43 -8.85 -2.07 4.67
C VAL A 43 -8.79 -1.54 3.23
N ILE A 44 -9.48 -2.22 2.33
CA ILE A 44 -9.46 -1.95 0.89
C ILE A 44 -10.60 -1.00 0.54
N HIS A 45 -10.30 -0.01 -0.29
CA HIS A 45 -11.32 0.94 -0.76
C HIS A 45 -12.07 0.41 -1.97
N ASP A 46 -13.39 0.54 -1.99
CA ASP A 46 -14.23 0.19 -3.16
C ASP A 46 -13.82 0.98 -4.42
N LYS A 47 -13.34 2.20 -4.22
CA LYS A 47 -12.78 3.07 -5.25
C LYS A 47 -11.49 3.70 -4.75
N ALA A 48 -10.47 3.76 -5.59
CA ALA A 48 -9.24 4.47 -5.30
C ALA A 48 -9.53 5.94 -4.96
N ARG A 49 -8.84 6.49 -3.95
CA ARG A 49 -9.08 7.82 -3.38
C ARG A 49 -7.94 8.76 -3.70
N ALA A 50 -8.28 10.02 -3.91
CA ALA A 50 -7.27 11.06 -4.02
C ALA A 50 -6.49 11.18 -2.70
N VAL A 51 -5.17 11.33 -2.82
CA VAL A 51 -4.27 11.56 -1.69
C VAL A 51 -4.16 13.06 -1.46
N SER A 52 -4.24 13.50 -0.19
CA SER A 52 -3.99 14.88 0.18
C SER A 52 -2.55 15.29 -0.11
N ALA A 53 -2.34 16.50 -0.58
CA ALA A 53 -1.00 17.03 -0.82
C ALA A 53 -0.31 17.35 0.51
N PHE A 54 0.91 16.84 0.69
CA PHE A 54 1.81 17.18 1.80
C PHE A 54 3.26 17.08 1.33
N LYS A 55 4.17 17.61 2.13
CA LYS A 55 5.61 17.47 1.96
C LYS A 55 6.20 16.85 3.23
N PHE A 56 7.31 16.19 3.08
CA PHE A 56 8.12 15.63 4.17
C PHE A 56 9.59 15.99 3.95
N ILE A 57 10.46 15.67 4.88
CA ILE A 57 11.88 16.05 4.83
C ILE A 57 12.70 14.79 4.54
N ASP A 58 13.63 14.86 3.59
CA ASP A 58 14.63 13.80 3.36
C ASP A 58 15.92 14.06 4.16
N ILE A 59 16.89 13.15 4.01
CA ILE A 59 18.16 13.23 4.74
C ILE A 59 19.01 14.44 4.32
N GLU A 60 18.85 14.95 3.12
CA GLU A 60 19.54 16.14 2.60
C GLU A 60 18.82 17.46 2.96
N GLY A 61 17.66 17.39 3.62
CA GLY A 61 16.84 18.55 3.98
C GLY A 61 15.95 19.06 2.84
N ASN A 62 15.79 18.30 1.75
CA ASN A 62 14.82 18.63 0.71
C ASN A 62 13.40 18.30 1.15
N TYR A 63 12.42 18.83 0.43
CA TYR A 63 11.01 18.68 0.71
C TYR A 63 10.28 17.91 -0.40
N PRO A 64 10.53 16.58 -0.55
CA PRO A 64 9.80 15.78 -1.51
C PRO A 64 8.30 15.68 -1.14
N SER A 65 7.53 15.25 -2.13
CA SER A 65 6.10 14.92 -1.99
C SER A 65 5.81 13.58 -2.66
N LEU A 66 4.59 13.07 -2.52
CA LEU A 66 4.19 11.81 -3.18
C LEU A 66 4.22 11.91 -4.72
N GLU A 67 4.18 13.11 -5.31
CA GLU A 67 4.32 13.30 -6.76
C GLU A 67 5.68 12.81 -7.30
N ASN A 68 6.72 12.81 -6.46
CA ASN A 68 8.05 12.31 -6.83
C ASN A 68 8.08 10.78 -7.05
N PHE A 69 7.01 10.07 -6.63
CA PHE A 69 6.89 8.62 -6.72
C PHE A 69 5.85 8.17 -7.75
N ARG A 70 5.32 9.08 -8.57
CA ARG A 70 4.39 8.72 -9.64
C ARG A 70 4.96 7.64 -10.55
N GLY A 71 4.12 6.71 -10.99
CA GLY A 71 4.51 5.55 -11.78
C GLY A 71 4.99 4.35 -10.96
N LYS A 72 5.11 4.51 -9.63
CA LYS A 72 5.41 3.40 -8.71
C LYS A 72 4.22 3.12 -7.80
N THR A 73 4.06 1.86 -7.41
CA THR A 73 3.27 1.52 -6.23
C THR A 73 4.07 1.93 -4.99
N VAL A 74 3.44 2.69 -4.10
CA VAL A 74 4.07 3.21 -2.87
C VAL A 74 3.41 2.57 -1.65
N ALA A 75 4.23 2.04 -0.73
CA ALA A 75 3.83 1.76 0.63
C ALA A 75 4.28 2.93 1.52
N LEU A 76 3.38 3.89 1.76
CA LEU A 76 3.61 5.01 2.66
C LEU A 76 3.44 4.50 4.09
N HIS A 77 4.54 4.40 4.82
CA HIS A 77 4.62 3.73 6.11
C HIS A 77 4.96 4.71 7.23
N PHE A 78 4.00 5.00 8.10
CA PHE A 78 4.18 5.88 9.27
C PHE A 78 4.68 5.09 10.47
N TRP A 79 5.77 5.57 11.06
CA TRP A 79 6.46 4.91 12.18
C TRP A 79 7.21 5.92 13.07
N ALA A 80 7.82 5.46 14.16
CA ALA A 80 8.73 6.27 14.97
C ALA A 80 9.73 5.39 15.74
N THR A 81 10.88 5.96 16.11
CA THR A 81 11.93 5.27 16.88
C THR A 81 11.49 4.85 18.29
N TRP A 82 10.55 5.56 18.89
CA TRP A 82 9.97 5.27 20.21
C TRP A 82 8.80 4.27 20.16
N CYS A 83 8.30 3.92 18.99
CA CYS A 83 7.16 3.02 18.81
C CYS A 83 7.67 1.55 18.79
N ILE A 84 7.40 0.78 19.84
CA ILE A 84 7.88 -0.59 19.98
C ILE A 84 7.42 -1.47 18.81
N PRO A 85 6.11 -1.60 18.48
CA PRO A 85 5.69 -2.44 17.36
C PRO A 85 6.25 -1.98 16.00
N CYS A 86 6.49 -0.66 15.82
CA CYS A 86 7.16 -0.17 14.62
C CYS A 86 8.61 -0.68 14.49
N ARG A 87 9.34 -0.68 15.61
CA ARG A 87 10.72 -1.18 15.68
C ARG A 87 10.80 -2.67 15.37
N ASP A 88 9.83 -3.44 15.87
CA ASP A 88 9.80 -4.89 15.71
C ASP A 88 9.54 -5.28 14.23
N GLU A 89 8.73 -4.50 13.50
CA GLU A 89 8.46 -4.80 12.09
C GLU A 89 9.47 -4.20 11.10
N LEU A 90 10.19 -3.11 11.48
CA LEU A 90 11.05 -2.35 10.57
C LEU A 90 12.11 -3.19 9.84
N PRO A 91 12.76 -4.19 10.46
CA PRO A 91 13.66 -5.09 9.74
C PRO A 91 12.98 -5.86 8.60
N THR A 92 11.70 -6.20 8.75
CA THR A 92 10.93 -6.89 7.69
C THR A 92 10.50 -5.93 6.57
N VAL A 93 10.28 -4.65 6.89
CA VAL A 93 10.06 -3.57 5.91
C VAL A 93 11.32 -3.35 5.08
N ASP A 94 12.49 -3.27 5.73
CA ASP A 94 13.80 -3.12 5.07
C ASP A 94 14.09 -4.29 4.12
N ALA A 95 13.89 -5.52 4.59
CA ALA A 95 14.09 -6.72 3.79
C ALA A 95 13.15 -6.77 2.57
N LEU A 96 11.87 -6.36 2.71
CA LEU A 96 10.95 -6.28 1.58
C LEU A 96 11.35 -5.17 0.62
N GLN A 97 11.80 -4.01 1.11
CA GLN A 97 12.34 -2.93 0.28
C GLN A 97 13.55 -3.42 -0.53
N ASN A 98 14.49 -4.14 0.09
CA ASN A 98 15.61 -4.76 -0.60
C ASN A 98 15.17 -5.72 -1.71
N GLN A 99 14.14 -6.52 -1.45
CA GLN A 99 13.67 -7.56 -2.37
C GLN A 99 12.81 -7.03 -3.53
N LEU A 100 11.95 -6.05 -3.29
CA LEU A 100 10.95 -5.57 -4.25
C LEU A 100 11.14 -4.12 -4.66
N GLY A 101 11.90 -3.35 -3.90
CA GLY A 101 12.15 -1.93 -4.18
C GLY A 101 12.83 -1.72 -5.53
N GLY A 102 12.47 -0.61 -6.22
CA GLY A 102 13.07 -0.29 -7.51
C GLY A 102 12.18 0.58 -8.39
N LYS A 103 12.14 0.23 -9.68
CA LYS A 103 11.41 1.04 -10.68
C LYS A 103 9.91 1.09 -10.45
N ASN A 104 9.32 -0.01 -9.97
CA ASN A 104 7.86 -0.19 -9.89
C ASN A 104 7.30 -0.07 -8.47
N PHE A 105 8.14 -0.13 -7.45
CA PHE A 105 7.73 -0.12 -6.05
C PHE A 105 8.73 0.59 -5.14
N THR A 106 8.23 1.20 -4.09
CA THR A 106 9.06 1.68 -2.98
C THR A 106 8.26 1.77 -1.69
N PHE A 107 8.91 1.46 -0.55
CA PHE A 107 8.49 2.01 0.72
C PHE A 107 8.88 3.48 0.82
N VAL A 108 7.98 4.27 1.40
CA VAL A 108 8.25 5.63 1.89
C VAL A 108 8.05 5.57 3.41
N PRO A 109 9.11 5.18 4.17
CA PRO A 109 9.05 5.09 5.63
C PRO A 109 9.12 6.49 6.22
N LEU A 110 7.97 7.03 6.61
CA LEU A 110 7.82 8.38 7.08
C LEU A 110 7.80 8.41 8.61
N SER A 111 8.92 8.77 9.21
CA SER A 111 9.05 8.91 10.66
C SER A 111 8.28 10.13 11.16
N VAL A 112 7.53 9.97 12.25
CA VAL A 112 6.88 11.09 12.99
C VAL A 112 7.69 11.53 14.21
N ASP A 113 8.98 11.16 14.27
CA ASP A 113 9.90 11.68 15.28
C ASP A 113 10.10 13.18 15.10
N ARG A 114 10.17 13.91 16.21
CA ARG A 114 10.36 15.38 16.23
C ARG A 114 11.83 15.82 16.16
N ASP A 115 12.74 14.86 16.39
CA ASP A 115 14.18 15.14 16.46
C ASP A 115 14.88 15.00 15.09
N GLY A 116 14.10 14.94 14.02
CA GLY A 116 14.55 15.09 12.66
C GLY A 116 15.24 13.88 12.04
N ALA A 117 15.74 14.09 10.81
CA ALA A 117 16.31 13.03 9.99
C ALA A 117 17.59 12.40 10.58
N ASP A 118 18.37 13.16 11.35
CA ASP A 118 19.59 12.65 11.99
C ASP A 118 19.30 11.60 13.07
N LEU A 119 18.19 11.70 13.79
CA LEU A 119 17.77 10.67 14.72
C LEU A 119 17.46 9.38 13.98
N VAL A 120 16.66 9.45 12.92
CA VAL A 120 16.27 8.30 12.10
C VAL A 120 17.49 7.65 11.47
N ARG A 121 18.41 8.43 10.92
CA ARG A 121 19.66 7.94 10.32
C ARG A 121 20.52 7.17 11.33
N ARG A 122 20.69 7.71 12.55
CA ARG A 122 21.42 7.01 13.63
C ARG A 122 20.70 5.71 14.00
N TYR A 123 19.38 5.76 14.16
CA TYR A 123 18.58 4.58 14.47
C TYR A 123 18.77 3.48 13.41
N TYR A 124 18.75 3.82 12.11
CA TYR A 124 18.98 2.87 11.03
C TYR A 124 20.37 2.23 11.12
N ALA A 125 21.40 3.03 11.34
CA ALA A 125 22.77 2.54 11.48
C ALA A 125 22.94 1.57 12.68
N ASP A 126 22.34 1.90 13.83
CA ASP A 126 22.41 1.11 15.06
C ASP A 126 21.61 -0.21 14.98
N HIS A 127 20.64 -0.31 14.06
CA HIS A 127 19.72 -1.47 13.95
C HIS A 127 19.83 -2.23 12.62
N GLY A 128 20.85 -1.93 11.80
CA GLY A 128 21.11 -2.66 10.54
C GLY A 128 20.03 -2.45 9.48
N ILE A 129 19.39 -1.28 9.44
CA ILE A 129 18.44 -0.89 8.40
C ILE A 129 19.21 -0.21 7.27
N GLU A 130 19.31 -0.86 6.11
CA GLU A 130 20.25 -0.48 5.04
C GLU A 130 19.58 -0.06 3.74
N HIS A 131 18.33 -0.47 3.50
CA HIS A 131 17.65 -0.32 2.22
C HIS A 131 16.52 0.71 2.25
N LEU A 132 16.15 1.20 3.44
CA LEU A 132 15.11 2.19 3.60
C LEU A 132 15.67 3.63 3.48
N PRO A 133 15.04 4.50 2.68
CA PRO A 133 15.38 5.92 2.70
C PRO A 133 14.96 6.58 4.01
N VAL A 134 15.64 7.67 4.38
CA VAL A 134 15.28 8.47 5.56
C VAL A 134 14.30 9.57 5.14
N TYR A 135 13.08 9.52 5.69
CA TYR A 135 12.06 10.55 5.52
C TYR A 135 11.42 10.87 6.87
N VAL A 136 11.13 12.16 7.11
CA VAL A 136 10.58 12.64 8.38
C VAL A 136 9.41 13.59 8.17
N ASP A 137 8.37 13.43 8.99
CA ASP A 137 7.21 14.30 9.12
C ASP A 137 7.22 14.96 10.52
N GLU A 138 8.21 15.81 10.77
CA GLU A 138 8.46 16.43 12.11
C GLU A 138 7.24 17.13 12.70
N GLY A 139 6.42 17.73 11.86
CA GLY A 139 5.21 18.44 12.27
C GLY A 139 3.94 17.60 12.25
N MET A 140 4.04 16.30 11.93
CA MET A 140 2.89 15.40 11.72
C MET A 140 1.90 15.90 10.64
N ASN A 141 2.36 16.72 9.70
CA ASN A 141 1.51 17.30 8.65
C ASN A 141 1.00 16.24 7.67
N ALA A 142 1.87 15.30 7.29
CA ALA A 142 1.52 14.17 6.43
C ALA A 142 0.57 13.22 7.17
N ALA A 143 0.86 12.89 8.43
CA ALA A 143 0.01 12.03 9.26
C ALA A 143 -1.40 12.62 9.41
N GLN A 144 -1.51 13.92 9.69
CA GLN A 144 -2.79 14.62 9.78
C GLN A 144 -3.53 14.67 8.43
N ALA A 145 -2.83 15.04 7.35
CA ALA A 145 -3.41 15.12 6.01
C ALA A 145 -3.95 13.75 5.54
N MET A 146 -3.29 12.66 5.93
CA MET A 146 -3.67 11.29 5.61
C MET A 146 -4.58 10.64 6.66
N LEU A 147 -5.03 11.39 7.69
CA LEU A 147 -5.89 10.92 8.78
C LEU A 147 -5.33 9.68 9.50
N VAL A 148 -4.00 9.68 9.72
CA VAL A 148 -3.30 8.64 10.48
C VAL A 148 -3.42 8.97 11.97
N ASN A 149 -4.07 8.10 12.73
CA ASN A 149 -4.35 8.28 14.16
C ASN A 149 -3.66 7.26 15.08
N GLY A 150 -2.73 6.48 14.53
CA GLY A 150 -1.91 5.51 15.27
C GLY A 150 -0.80 4.97 14.38
N ILE A 151 0.27 4.43 14.98
CA ILE A 151 1.42 3.83 14.28
C ILE A 151 1.75 2.46 14.88
N PRO A 152 2.30 1.50 14.10
CA PRO A 152 2.63 1.64 12.69
C PRO A 152 1.38 1.68 11.80
N TYR A 153 1.46 2.38 10.69
CA TYR A 153 0.36 2.54 9.78
C TYR A 153 0.87 2.60 8.33
N THR A 154 0.34 1.76 7.45
CA THR A 154 0.76 1.74 6.05
C THR A 154 -0.41 2.07 5.14
N ILE A 155 -0.19 2.95 4.18
CA ILE A 155 -1.15 3.30 3.13
C ILE A 155 -0.56 2.84 1.81
N ILE A 156 -1.32 2.04 1.06
CA ILE A 156 -0.92 1.58 -0.28
C ILE A 156 -1.47 2.56 -1.31
N ILE A 157 -0.56 3.12 -2.09
CA ILE A 157 -0.83 4.09 -3.14
C ILE A 157 -0.43 3.46 -4.48
N ASN A 158 -1.32 3.48 -5.45
CA ASN A 158 -1.08 2.90 -6.77
C ASN A 158 -0.20 3.81 -7.64
N ARG A 159 0.13 3.36 -8.85
CA ARG A 159 1.01 4.08 -9.80
C ARG A 159 0.45 5.43 -10.25
N GLU A 160 -0.88 5.58 -10.24
CA GLU A 160 -1.59 6.82 -10.52
C GLU A 160 -1.59 7.79 -9.32
N GLY A 161 -0.97 7.40 -8.18
CA GLY A 161 -0.91 8.18 -6.95
C GLY A 161 -2.23 8.25 -6.20
N LEU A 162 -3.07 7.24 -6.36
CA LEU A 162 -4.33 7.12 -5.64
C LEU A 162 -4.20 6.09 -4.52
N GLU A 163 -4.75 6.39 -3.36
CA GLU A 163 -4.83 5.46 -2.24
C GLU A 163 -5.82 4.33 -2.55
N ILE A 164 -5.37 3.08 -2.40
CA ILE A 164 -6.18 1.88 -2.67
C ILE A 164 -6.45 1.04 -1.42
N ALA A 165 -5.57 1.10 -0.41
CA ALA A 165 -5.75 0.33 0.82
C ALA A 165 -5.01 0.95 2.00
N ARG A 166 -5.39 0.54 3.22
CA ARG A 166 -4.75 0.89 4.50
C ARG A 166 -4.50 -0.36 5.34
N ILE A 167 -3.40 -0.36 6.06
CA ILE A 167 -3.00 -1.41 6.99
C ILE A 167 -2.67 -0.75 8.32
N LEU A 168 -3.37 -1.13 9.38
CA LEU A 168 -3.12 -0.64 10.74
C LEU A 168 -2.41 -1.72 11.56
N GLY A 169 -1.41 -1.31 12.31
CA GLY A 169 -0.60 -2.18 13.18
C GLY A 169 0.54 -2.88 12.43
N ASP A 170 1.41 -3.52 13.21
CA ASP A 170 2.61 -4.21 12.75
C ASP A 170 2.30 -5.45 11.91
N ARG A 171 3.18 -5.77 10.98
CA ARG A 171 3.07 -6.92 10.07
C ARG A 171 4.45 -7.54 9.81
N ASN A 172 4.45 -8.84 9.54
CA ASN A 172 5.64 -9.49 8.99
C ASN A 172 5.62 -9.37 7.46
N TRP A 173 6.32 -8.38 6.93
CA TRP A 173 6.40 -8.11 5.50
C TRP A 173 7.24 -9.13 4.72
N THR A 174 8.02 -9.98 5.40
CA THR A 174 8.83 -11.05 4.78
C THR A 174 8.10 -12.40 4.76
N ALA A 175 6.89 -12.50 5.28
CA ALA A 175 6.09 -13.72 5.14
C ALA A 175 5.86 -14.02 3.64
N PRO A 176 6.00 -15.28 3.19
CA PRO A 176 5.94 -15.61 1.76
C PRO A 176 4.65 -15.15 1.07
N ASP A 177 3.53 -15.22 1.77
CA ASP A 177 2.23 -14.78 1.27
C ASP A 177 2.13 -13.24 1.22
N ALA A 178 2.72 -12.52 2.18
CA ALA A 178 2.81 -11.06 2.14
C ALA A 178 3.66 -10.58 0.95
N ILE A 179 4.80 -11.22 0.70
CA ILE A 179 5.65 -10.95 -0.47
C ILE A 179 4.87 -11.22 -1.77
N ALA A 180 4.16 -12.35 -1.85
CA ALA A 180 3.37 -12.71 -3.03
C ALA A 180 2.26 -11.68 -3.29
N LEU A 181 1.54 -11.25 -2.24
CA LEU A 181 0.53 -10.20 -2.33
C LEU A 181 1.13 -8.87 -2.82
N MET A 182 2.25 -8.43 -2.23
CA MET A 182 2.91 -7.19 -2.66
C MET A 182 3.37 -7.25 -4.12
N ARG A 183 3.92 -8.38 -4.59
CA ARG A 183 4.27 -8.57 -6.02
C ARG A 183 3.07 -8.35 -6.93
N ARG A 184 1.90 -8.90 -6.57
CA ARG A 184 0.66 -8.73 -7.35
C ARG A 184 0.14 -7.28 -7.36
N LEU A 185 0.37 -6.52 -6.28
CA LEU A 185 0.01 -5.09 -6.22
C LEU A 185 0.95 -4.20 -7.04
N ILE A 186 2.16 -4.68 -7.33
CA ILE A 186 3.20 -3.95 -8.08
C ILE A 186 3.09 -4.18 -9.58
N GLU A 187 2.53 -5.31 -10.03
CA GLU A 187 2.30 -5.65 -11.45
C GLU A 187 1.26 -4.72 -12.10
#